data_331aecfbcf29eadbeff0f603c000b181
#
_entry.id   331aecfbcf29eadbeff0f603c000b181
#
_cell.length_a   1.000
_cell.length_b   1.000
_cell.length_c   1.000
_cell.angle_alpha   90.00
_cell.angle_beta   90.00
_cell.angle_gamma   90.00
#
_symmetry.space_group_name_H-M   'P 1'
#
loop_
_entity.id
_entity.type
_entity.pdbx_description
1 polymer ?
#
loop_
_entity_poly.entity_id
_entity_poly.type
_entity_poly.pdbx_seq_one_letter_code
_entity_poly.pdbx_strand_id
1 'polypeptide(L)'
;VDSTGAERTDLSAETQSFTVKAHDRTGYAFFNGKTPGVYTADGKLKPNTVVLYLTEKNKNTLSMDVVMSSKGAKTTCTGLQEILNGYKKGYESRPLLIRIIGQITDPAVTDKGDIVIDMGNKTTCPGITIEGVGNDATIDGWGIRIKGASSVEISNIGIINCDSSEGDNIGLQQDNSYIWVHNCDFFYGHAGSDGDQAKGDGALDCKKSNYITFSYNHFWDSGKCNLLGLSGENDQMYI
;
A
#
# COMPACT_ATOMS: atom_id res chain seq x y z
N VAL A 1 -12.58 -16.19 -0.32
CA VAL A 1 -11.72 -16.18 0.88
C VAL A 1 -12.54 -16.53 2.11
N ASP A 2 -11.92 -17.02 3.15
CA ASP A 2 -12.56 -17.26 4.44
C ASP A 2 -12.65 -15.98 5.30
N SER A 3 -13.19 -16.09 6.51
CA SER A 3 -13.34 -14.95 7.42
C SER A 3 -12.02 -14.37 7.95
N THR A 4 -10.90 -15.06 7.75
CA THR A 4 -9.55 -14.61 8.11
C THR A 4 -8.82 -13.95 6.95
N GLY A 5 -9.42 -13.95 5.75
CA GLY A 5 -8.79 -13.44 4.52
C GLY A 5 -7.91 -14.45 3.80
N ALA A 6 -7.89 -15.70 4.24
CA ALA A 6 -7.16 -16.75 3.55
C ALA A 6 -7.92 -17.28 2.32
N GLU A 7 -7.18 -17.68 1.31
CA GLU A 7 -7.75 -18.22 0.08
C GLU A 7 -8.46 -19.56 0.35
N ARG A 8 -9.68 -19.70 -0.18
CA ARG A 8 -10.48 -20.92 -0.12
C ARG A 8 -10.21 -21.76 -1.37
N THR A 9 -9.24 -22.65 -1.30
CA THR A 9 -8.91 -23.55 -2.40
C THR A 9 -9.89 -24.71 -2.59
N ASP A 10 -10.68 -24.99 -1.55
CA ASP A 10 -11.76 -25.99 -1.57
C ASP A 10 -13.00 -25.55 -2.37
N LEU A 11 -13.09 -24.26 -2.72
CA LEU A 11 -14.15 -23.65 -3.51
C LEU A 11 -13.62 -22.98 -4.77
N SER A 12 -12.55 -23.52 -5.37
CA SER A 12 -11.98 -22.95 -6.58
C SER A 12 -12.92 -23.16 -7.79
N ALA A 13 -13.01 -22.12 -8.62
CA ALA A 13 -13.59 -22.17 -9.94
C ALA A 13 -12.55 -21.70 -10.95
N GLU A 14 -12.31 -22.45 -11.99
CA GLU A 14 -11.39 -22.05 -13.04
C GLU A 14 -12.13 -21.27 -14.13
N THR A 15 -11.56 -20.16 -14.56
CA THR A 15 -12.01 -19.43 -15.74
C THR A 15 -11.33 -20.00 -16.99
N GLN A 16 -11.79 -19.61 -18.16
CA GLN A 16 -11.03 -19.85 -19.39
C GLN A 16 -9.69 -19.12 -19.33
N SER A 17 -8.66 -19.72 -19.92
CA SER A 17 -7.35 -19.08 -20.03
C SER A 17 -7.45 -17.75 -20.76
N PHE A 18 -6.88 -16.71 -20.19
CA PHE A 18 -6.73 -15.40 -20.81
C PHE A 18 -5.31 -14.88 -20.58
N THR A 19 -4.85 -14.03 -21.48
CA THR A 19 -3.54 -13.41 -21.34
C THR A 19 -3.71 -12.11 -20.58
N VAL A 20 -3.09 -12.01 -19.41
CA VAL A 20 -2.96 -10.75 -18.69
C VAL A 20 -1.78 -10.00 -19.29
N LYS A 21 -2.02 -8.78 -19.78
CA LYS A 21 -0.94 -7.90 -20.21
C LYS A 21 -0.18 -7.45 -18.97
N ALA A 22 1.10 -7.80 -18.90
CA ALA A 22 1.95 -7.32 -17.82
C ALA A 22 2.09 -5.80 -17.88
N HIS A 23 2.10 -5.14 -16.72
CA HIS A 23 2.50 -3.74 -16.64
C HIS A 23 3.97 -3.60 -17.03
N ASP A 24 4.30 -2.51 -17.70
CA ASP A 24 5.70 -2.17 -17.98
C ASP A 24 6.36 -1.74 -16.65
N ARG A 25 7.21 -2.61 -16.14
CA ARG A 25 7.88 -2.45 -14.84
C ARG A 25 9.18 -1.66 -15.02
N THR A 26 9.01 -0.36 -15.25
CA THR A 26 10.11 0.59 -15.51
C THR A 26 10.02 1.83 -14.61
N GLY A 27 11.01 2.69 -14.69
CA GLY A 27 11.10 3.92 -13.92
C GLY A 27 12.06 3.84 -12.73
N TYR A 28 12.16 4.91 -11.97
CA TYR A 28 13.12 5.01 -10.87
C TYR A 28 12.90 3.98 -9.76
N ALA A 29 11.68 3.55 -9.54
CA ALA A 29 11.39 2.48 -8.57
C ALA A 29 12.08 1.15 -8.90
N PHE A 30 12.54 0.98 -10.15
CA PHE A 30 13.25 -0.21 -10.63
C PHE A 30 14.76 0.01 -10.81
N PHE A 31 15.27 1.15 -10.38
CA PHE A 31 16.68 1.49 -10.53
C PHE A 31 17.58 0.42 -9.91
N ASN A 32 18.71 0.14 -10.55
CA ASN A 32 19.67 -0.91 -10.16
C ASN A 32 19.05 -2.32 -10.06
N GLY A 33 18.08 -2.64 -10.89
CA GLY A 33 17.46 -3.97 -10.93
C GLY A 33 16.58 -4.29 -9.72
N LYS A 34 16.19 -3.29 -8.94
CA LYS A 34 15.22 -3.47 -7.85
C LYS A 34 13.81 -3.72 -8.41
N THR A 35 13.01 -4.42 -7.62
CA THR A 35 11.61 -4.69 -7.94
C THR A 35 10.75 -4.32 -6.74
N PRO A 36 9.96 -3.24 -6.83
CA PRO A 36 9.04 -2.86 -5.77
C PRO A 36 8.03 -3.98 -5.46
N GLY A 37 7.57 -4.02 -4.22
CA GLY A 37 6.53 -4.94 -3.81
C GLY A 37 6.92 -6.42 -3.86
N VAL A 38 5.93 -7.23 -4.12
CA VAL A 38 6.02 -8.71 -4.06
C VAL A 38 6.28 -9.38 -5.40
N TYR A 39 6.38 -8.60 -6.48
CA TYR A 39 6.57 -9.17 -7.81
C TYR A 39 8.04 -9.12 -8.26
N THR A 40 8.44 -10.12 -9.01
CA THR A 40 9.71 -10.16 -9.73
C THR A 40 9.65 -9.26 -10.97
N ALA A 41 10.76 -9.07 -11.66
CA ALA A 41 10.81 -8.25 -12.86
C ALA A 41 9.92 -8.78 -14.01
N ASP A 42 9.70 -10.09 -14.05
CA ASP A 42 8.81 -10.75 -15.01
C ASP A 42 7.35 -10.86 -14.53
N GLY A 43 6.99 -10.17 -13.42
CA GLY A 43 5.62 -10.08 -12.92
C GLY A 43 5.12 -11.29 -12.15
N LYS A 44 5.99 -12.25 -11.79
CA LYS A 44 5.62 -13.38 -10.96
C LYS A 44 5.76 -13.04 -9.47
N LEU A 45 5.00 -13.70 -8.62
CA LEU A 45 5.16 -13.56 -7.19
C LEU A 45 6.56 -14.03 -6.73
N LYS A 46 7.17 -13.25 -5.87
CA LYS A 46 8.40 -13.65 -5.17
C LYS A 46 8.14 -14.91 -4.33
N PRO A 47 9.15 -15.79 -4.15
CA PRO A 47 8.98 -16.99 -3.34
C PRO A 47 8.47 -16.70 -1.92
N ASN A 48 7.63 -17.56 -1.39
CA ASN A 48 7.07 -17.49 -0.04
C ASN A 48 6.20 -16.25 0.21
N THR A 49 5.72 -15.56 -0.81
CA THR A 49 4.79 -14.44 -0.64
C THR A 49 3.53 -14.91 0.07
N VAL A 50 3.18 -14.20 1.15
CA VAL A 50 1.89 -14.38 1.82
C VAL A 50 0.86 -13.55 1.10
N VAL A 51 -0.27 -14.14 0.74
CA VAL A 51 -1.39 -13.47 0.08
C VAL A 51 -2.55 -13.38 1.05
N LEU A 52 -3.02 -12.17 1.32
CA LEU A 52 -4.18 -11.90 2.15
C LEU A 52 -5.23 -11.16 1.32
N TYR A 53 -6.48 -11.52 1.53
CA TYR A 53 -7.61 -10.86 0.88
C TYR A 53 -8.37 -10.02 1.89
N LEU A 54 -8.38 -8.72 1.68
CA LEU A 54 -9.09 -7.75 2.52
C LEU A 54 -10.45 -7.45 1.89
N THR A 55 -11.49 -7.63 2.65
CA THR A 55 -12.88 -7.35 2.28
C THR A 55 -13.55 -6.53 3.37
N GLU A 56 -14.68 -5.89 3.07
CA GLU A 56 -15.46 -5.18 4.09
C GLU A 56 -15.84 -6.08 5.27
N LYS A 57 -16.09 -7.36 5.02
CA LYS A 57 -16.48 -8.31 6.08
C LYS A 57 -15.36 -8.67 7.04
N ASN A 58 -14.11 -8.71 6.56
CA ASN A 58 -12.97 -9.16 7.36
C ASN A 58 -11.99 -8.05 7.74
N LYS A 59 -12.25 -6.80 7.40
CA LYS A 59 -11.32 -5.68 7.62
C LYS A 59 -10.80 -5.58 9.06
N ASN A 60 -11.59 -6.04 10.04
CA ASN A 60 -11.23 -6.04 11.46
C ASN A 60 -10.81 -7.42 12.00
N THR A 61 -10.95 -8.49 11.22
CA THR A 61 -10.64 -9.86 11.64
C THR A 61 -9.57 -10.55 10.79
N LEU A 62 -9.14 -9.88 9.72
CA LEU A 62 -8.00 -10.33 8.93
C LEU A 62 -6.81 -10.61 9.84
N SER A 63 -6.22 -11.80 9.76
CA SER A 63 -5.16 -12.17 10.69
C SER A 63 -4.03 -12.94 10.01
N MET A 64 -2.84 -12.82 10.59
CA MET A 64 -1.63 -13.47 10.10
C MET A 64 -0.65 -13.70 11.26
N ASP A 65 -0.01 -14.87 11.28
CA ASP A 65 1.13 -15.10 12.14
C ASP A 65 2.39 -14.42 11.57
N VAL A 66 2.92 -13.47 12.31
CA VAL A 66 4.10 -12.68 11.94
C VAL A 66 5.27 -13.06 12.82
N VAL A 67 6.46 -13.21 12.23
CA VAL A 67 7.70 -13.46 12.98
C VAL A 67 8.12 -12.20 13.73
N MET A 68 8.18 -12.27 15.05
CA MET A 68 8.37 -11.11 15.93
C MET A 68 9.76 -11.05 16.58
N SER A 69 10.59 -12.06 16.36
CA SER A 69 11.93 -12.11 16.97
C SER A 69 12.93 -12.82 16.10
N SER A 70 14.21 -12.57 16.34
CA SER A 70 15.33 -13.26 15.69
C SER A 70 15.38 -14.78 15.96
N LYS A 71 14.68 -15.24 16.99
CA LYS A 71 14.54 -16.67 17.31
C LYS A 71 13.36 -17.33 16.58
N GLY A 72 12.68 -16.62 15.71
CA GLY A 72 11.55 -17.14 14.94
C GLY A 72 10.23 -17.23 15.72
N ALA A 73 10.13 -16.60 16.89
CA ALA A 73 8.87 -16.55 17.62
C ALA A 73 7.82 -15.78 16.80
N LYS A 74 6.62 -16.33 16.70
CA LYS A 74 5.51 -15.76 15.95
C LYS A 74 4.42 -15.24 16.89
N THR A 75 3.71 -14.23 16.45
CA THR A 75 2.50 -13.70 17.09
C THR A 75 1.42 -13.54 16.04
N THR A 76 0.21 -13.96 16.36
CA THR A 76 -0.96 -13.69 15.52
C THR A 76 -1.31 -12.21 15.63
N CYS A 77 -1.19 -11.49 14.53
CA CYS A 77 -1.57 -10.09 14.37
C CYS A 77 -2.95 -10.05 13.72
N THR A 78 -3.88 -9.28 14.28
CA THR A 78 -5.27 -9.15 13.78
C THR A 78 -5.55 -7.71 13.36
N GLY A 79 -6.07 -7.54 12.16
CA GLY A 79 -6.24 -6.26 11.50
C GLY A 79 -5.00 -5.88 10.68
N LEU A 80 -5.24 -5.20 9.55
CA LEU A 80 -4.16 -4.86 8.61
C LEU A 80 -3.05 -4.05 9.27
N GLN A 81 -3.40 -3.05 10.11
CA GLN A 81 -2.40 -2.23 10.79
C GLN A 81 -1.51 -3.04 11.73
N GLU A 82 -2.09 -3.98 12.48
CA GLU A 82 -1.31 -4.82 13.40
C GLU A 82 -0.39 -5.79 12.67
N ILE A 83 -0.80 -6.30 11.53
CA ILE A 83 0.06 -7.11 10.66
C ILE A 83 1.27 -6.27 10.20
N LEU A 84 1.05 -5.05 9.72
CA LEU A 84 2.11 -4.15 9.30
C LEU A 84 3.03 -3.72 10.46
N ASN A 85 2.48 -3.51 11.65
CA ASN A 85 3.24 -3.28 12.88
C ASN A 85 4.15 -4.47 13.21
N GLY A 86 3.70 -5.68 12.92
CA GLY A 86 4.52 -6.88 13.02
C GLY A 86 5.71 -6.86 12.05
N TYR A 87 5.49 -6.49 10.80
CA TYR A 87 6.56 -6.33 9.79
C TYR A 87 7.58 -5.27 10.19
N LYS A 88 7.14 -4.17 10.82
CA LYS A 88 8.02 -3.12 11.35
C LYS A 88 9.07 -3.66 12.32
N LYS A 89 8.82 -4.77 13.02
CA LYS A 89 9.84 -5.40 13.88
C LYS A 89 11.06 -5.88 13.11
N GLY A 90 10.91 -6.16 11.80
CA GLY A 90 12.01 -6.49 10.88
C GLY A 90 12.51 -7.93 10.98
N TYR A 91 11.73 -8.84 11.54
CA TYR A 91 12.04 -10.27 11.60
C TYR A 91 11.23 -11.11 10.62
N GLU A 92 10.11 -10.58 10.12
CA GLU A 92 9.34 -11.23 9.07
C GLU A 92 10.02 -11.03 7.72
N SER A 93 10.31 -12.11 7.03
CA SER A 93 11.04 -12.10 5.75
C SER A 93 10.17 -12.46 4.54
N ARG A 94 8.95 -12.93 4.78
CA ARG A 94 8.03 -13.27 3.68
C ARG A 94 7.47 -12.00 3.06
N PRO A 95 7.48 -11.85 1.72
CA PRO A 95 6.77 -10.75 1.07
C PRO A 95 5.27 -10.81 1.38
N LEU A 96 4.60 -9.65 1.45
CA LEU A 96 3.19 -9.53 1.80
C LEU A 96 2.40 -8.92 0.65
N LEU A 97 1.45 -9.65 0.13
CA LEU A 97 0.46 -9.20 -0.84
C LEU A 97 -0.90 -9.06 -0.16
N ILE A 98 -1.45 -7.86 -0.20
CA ILE A 98 -2.79 -7.56 0.28
C ILE A 98 -3.67 -7.26 -0.93
N ARG A 99 -4.70 -8.08 -1.14
CA ARG A 99 -5.67 -7.93 -2.21
C ARG A 99 -6.96 -7.33 -1.69
N ILE A 100 -7.27 -6.13 -2.17
CA ILE A 100 -8.52 -5.42 -1.86
C ILE A 100 -9.63 -5.94 -2.76
N ILE A 101 -10.76 -6.34 -2.17
CA ILE A 101 -11.94 -6.80 -2.90
C ILE A 101 -13.15 -5.94 -2.52
N GLY A 102 -13.70 -5.25 -3.51
CA GLY A 102 -14.82 -4.34 -3.32
C GLY A 102 -14.45 -3.09 -2.53
N GLN A 103 -15.45 -2.38 -2.05
CA GLN A 103 -15.28 -1.16 -1.26
C GLN A 103 -15.05 -1.51 0.21
N ILE A 104 -14.04 -0.89 0.82
CA ILE A 104 -13.66 -1.09 2.21
C ILE A 104 -13.67 0.25 2.93
N THR A 105 -14.57 0.39 3.88
CA THR A 105 -14.64 1.55 4.77
C THR A 105 -13.59 1.46 5.88
N ASP A 106 -13.53 2.46 6.76
CA ASP A 106 -12.53 2.56 7.82
C ASP A 106 -12.34 1.26 8.62
N PRO A 107 -11.12 0.69 8.67
CA PRO A 107 -10.79 -0.36 9.62
C PRO A 107 -10.84 0.15 11.06
N ALA A 108 -11.13 -0.74 12.03
CA ALA A 108 -11.22 -0.37 13.43
C ALA A 108 -9.87 0.09 14.03
N VAL A 109 -8.75 -0.40 13.47
CA VAL A 109 -7.41 -0.06 13.94
C VAL A 109 -6.65 0.63 12.81
N THR A 110 -6.40 1.90 13.01
CA THR A 110 -5.61 2.77 12.12
C THR A 110 -4.63 3.59 12.95
N ASP A 111 -3.66 4.23 12.31
CA ASP A 111 -2.86 5.27 12.94
C ASP A 111 -3.35 6.63 12.43
N LYS A 112 -4.18 7.29 13.22
CA LYS A 112 -4.78 8.59 12.91
C LYS A 112 -5.62 8.61 11.62
N GLY A 113 -6.31 7.54 11.33
CA GLY A 113 -7.13 7.41 10.12
C GLY A 113 -6.40 6.81 8.92
N ASP A 114 -5.09 6.57 9.00
CA ASP A 114 -4.32 5.90 7.96
C ASP A 114 -3.99 4.46 8.30
N ILE A 115 -3.84 3.64 7.28
CA ILE A 115 -3.05 2.42 7.36
C ILE A 115 -1.60 2.77 7.05
N VAL A 116 -0.69 2.48 7.99
CA VAL A 116 0.71 2.92 7.92
C VAL A 116 1.64 1.75 7.63
N ILE A 117 2.36 1.85 6.52
CA ILE A 117 3.49 0.97 6.20
C ILE A 117 4.76 1.66 6.72
N ASP A 118 5.11 1.39 7.98
CA ASP A 118 6.33 1.93 8.60
C ASP A 118 7.35 0.82 8.83
N MET A 119 8.46 0.86 8.12
CA MET A 119 9.53 -0.15 8.26
C MET A 119 10.70 0.33 9.11
N GLY A 120 10.61 1.54 9.69
CA GLY A 120 11.62 2.08 10.61
C GLY A 120 13.01 2.19 9.99
N ASN A 121 13.11 2.53 8.72
CA ASN A 121 14.36 2.66 7.95
C ASN A 121 15.19 1.35 7.91
N LYS A 122 14.56 0.20 8.05
CA LYS A 122 15.27 -1.07 7.96
C LYS A 122 15.59 -1.41 6.52
N THR A 123 16.80 -1.87 6.29
CA THR A 123 17.30 -2.24 4.97
C THR A 123 16.67 -3.53 4.42
N THR A 124 16.00 -4.29 5.26
CA THR A 124 15.40 -5.59 4.94
C THR A 124 13.87 -5.50 4.93
N CYS A 125 13.29 -4.77 3.98
CA CYS A 125 11.86 -4.89 3.70
C CYS A 125 11.67 -6.05 2.69
N PRO A 126 10.87 -7.06 3.00
CA PRO A 126 10.69 -8.22 2.12
C PRO A 126 9.90 -7.91 0.85
N GLY A 127 9.25 -6.76 0.79
CA GLY A 127 8.33 -6.34 -0.24
C GLY A 127 6.89 -6.40 0.25
N ILE A 128 6.16 -5.28 0.04
CA ILE A 128 4.74 -5.17 0.37
C ILE A 128 4.01 -4.66 -0.86
N THR A 129 2.95 -5.35 -1.24
CA THR A 129 2.03 -4.88 -2.30
C THR A 129 0.62 -4.80 -1.75
N ILE A 130 -0.04 -3.69 -2.02
CA ILE A 130 -1.49 -3.53 -1.86
C ILE A 130 -2.07 -3.35 -3.25
N GLU A 131 -2.91 -4.28 -3.69
CA GLU A 131 -3.49 -4.23 -5.02
C GLU A 131 -5.01 -4.49 -4.99
N GLY A 132 -5.73 -3.82 -5.86
CA GLY A 132 -7.15 -4.07 -6.05
C GLY A 132 -7.42 -5.25 -6.97
N VAL A 133 -8.44 -6.02 -6.67
CA VAL A 133 -8.94 -7.12 -7.52
C VAL A 133 -10.20 -6.64 -8.23
N GLY A 134 -10.20 -6.75 -9.55
CA GLY A 134 -11.33 -6.27 -10.36
C GLY A 134 -11.28 -4.76 -10.62
N ASN A 135 -12.42 -4.16 -10.83
CA ASN A 135 -12.57 -2.74 -11.17
C ASN A 135 -13.37 -1.93 -10.14
N ASP A 136 -13.65 -2.54 -8.99
CA ASP A 136 -14.44 -1.94 -7.91
C ASP A 136 -13.67 -1.88 -6.57
N ALA A 137 -12.41 -2.30 -6.58
CA ALA A 137 -11.57 -2.27 -5.39
C ALA A 137 -11.33 -0.82 -4.94
N THR A 138 -11.91 -0.46 -3.80
CA THR A 138 -11.90 0.92 -3.31
C THR A 138 -11.68 0.95 -1.81
N ILE A 139 -10.86 1.88 -1.35
CA ILE A 139 -10.75 2.27 0.06
C ILE A 139 -11.45 3.61 0.25
N ASP A 140 -12.31 3.69 1.26
CA ASP A 140 -13.20 4.82 1.48
C ASP A 140 -13.10 5.32 2.92
N GLY A 141 -12.75 6.58 3.09
CA GLY A 141 -12.63 7.24 4.37
C GLY A 141 -11.23 7.17 5.00
N TRP A 142 -10.31 6.38 4.48
CA TRP A 142 -8.97 6.22 5.03
C TRP A 142 -7.88 6.28 3.97
N GLY A 143 -6.66 6.60 4.40
CA GLY A 143 -5.50 6.73 3.54
C GLY A 143 -4.43 5.66 3.79
N ILE A 144 -3.38 5.71 2.98
CA ILE A 144 -2.19 4.88 3.12
C ILE A 144 -0.98 5.78 3.33
N ARG A 145 -0.30 5.61 4.45
CA ARG A 145 0.93 6.33 4.74
C ARG A 145 2.13 5.40 4.72
N ILE A 146 3.18 5.77 3.97
CA ILE A 146 4.40 4.98 3.82
C ILE A 146 5.55 5.76 4.46
N LYS A 147 6.30 5.13 5.39
CA LYS A 147 7.34 5.79 6.14
C LYS A 147 8.52 4.86 6.38
N GLY A 148 9.74 5.35 6.06
CA GLY A 148 10.97 4.59 6.30
C GLY A 148 10.93 3.20 5.69
N ALA A 149 10.25 3.04 4.56
CA ALA A 149 9.98 1.77 3.91
C ALA A 149 10.71 1.68 2.57
N SER A 150 10.96 0.45 2.17
CA SER A 150 11.54 0.14 0.87
C SER A 150 10.77 -1.00 0.23
N SER A 151 10.72 -1.00 -1.11
CA SER A 151 10.07 -2.09 -1.85
C SER A 151 8.56 -2.21 -1.59
N VAL A 152 7.82 -1.12 -1.87
CA VAL A 152 6.35 -1.11 -1.78
C VAL A 152 5.75 -0.85 -3.15
N GLU A 153 4.67 -1.55 -3.46
CA GLU A 153 3.87 -1.36 -4.67
C GLU A 153 2.40 -1.20 -4.29
N ILE A 154 1.75 -0.16 -4.82
CA ILE A 154 0.31 0.07 -4.64
C ILE A 154 -0.31 0.21 -6.02
N SER A 155 -1.35 -0.58 -6.31
CA SER A 155 -1.91 -0.61 -7.65
C SER A 155 -3.38 -0.95 -7.72
N ASN A 156 -4.03 -0.45 -8.76
CA ASN A 156 -5.40 -0.81 -9.15
C ASN A 156 -6.44 -0.59 -8.03
N ILE A 157 -6.33 0.53 -7.29
CA ILE A 157 -7.21 0.84 -6.17
C ILE A 157 -7.82 2.22 -6.38
N GLY A 158 -9.13 2.35 -6.15
CA GLY A 158 -9.77 3.63 -5.89
C GLY A 158 -9.52 4.07 -4.45
N ILE A 159 -9.16 5.33 -4.24
CA ILE A 159 -8.96 5.91 -2.91
C ILE A 159 -9.81 7.17 -2.82
N ILE A 160 -10.80 7.13 -1.96
CA ILE A 160 -11.82 8.17 -1.88
C ILE A 160 -12.08 8.63 -0.45
N ASN A 161 -12.52 9.86 -0.32
CA ASN A 161 -13.03 10.44 0.95
C ASN A 161 -12.05 10.29 2.12
N CYS A 162 -10.74 10.33 1.89
CA CYS A 162 -9.78 10.17 2.98
C CYS A 162 -10.00 11.23 4.07
N ASP A 163 -10.25 10.76 5.29
CA ASP A 163 -10.51 11.57 6.49
C ASP A 163 -9.47 11.29 7.57
N SER A 164 -8.22 11.09 7.17
CA SER A 164 -7.12 10.94 8.09
C SER A 164 -6.61 12.29 8.60
N SER A 165 -5.85 12.30 9.68
CA SER A 165 -5.27 13.54 10.22
C SER A 165 -4.16 14.13 9.35
N GLU A 166 -3.56 13.35 8.44
CA GLU A 166 -2.64 13.85 7.40
C GLU A 166 -3.42 14.37 6.19
N GLY A 167 -4.60 13.81 5.91
CA GLY A 167 -5.48 14.23 4.83
C GLY A 167 -5.10 13.70 3.44
N ASP A 168 -3.94 13.05 3.31
CA ASP A 168 -3.45 12.50 2.05
C ASP A 168 -4.13 11.16 1.74
N ASN A 169 -4.54 10.93 0.49
CA ASN A 169 -5.00 9.59 0.10
C ASN A 169 -3.84 8.58 0.12
N ILE A 170 -2.68 8.94 -0.44
CA ILE A 170 -1.40 8.23 -0.22
C ILE A 170 -0.32 9.26 0.10
N GLY A 171 0.30 9.11 1.26
CA GLY A 171 1.42 9.96 1.68
C GLY A 171 2.72 9.15 1.82
N LEU A 172 3.72 9.43 0.96
CA LEU A 172 5.08 8.98 1.16
C LEU A 172 5.79 9.99 2.07
N GLN A 173 5.87 9.67 3.37
CA GLN A 173 6.36 10.64 4.33
C GLN A 173 7.87 10.82 4.20
N GLN A 174 8.70 10.05 4.83
CA GLN A 174 10.14 10.29 4.79
C GLN A 174 10.92 8.99 4.66
N ASP A 175 12.10 9.10 4.07
CA ASP A 175 13.11 8.05 4.01
C ASP A 175 12.61 6.76 3.32
N ASN A 176 11.74 6.91 2.33
CA ASN A 176 11.26 5.80 1.52
C ASN A 176 12.14 5.60 0.29
N SER A 177 12.13 4.36 -0.25
CA SER A 177 12.83 4.06 -1.49
C SER A 177 12.18 2.88 -2.23
N TYR A 178 12.31 2.91 -3.57
CA TYR A 178 11.78 1.84 -4.42
C TYR A 178 10.28 1.61 -4.23
N ILE A 179 9.51 2.69 -4.35
CA ILE A 179 8.05 2.68 -4.25
C ILE A 179 7.44 2.90 -5.63
N TRP A 180 6.46 2.09 -5.97
CA TRP A 180 5.70 2.23 -7.19
C TRP A 180 4.21 2.33 -6.89
N VAL A 181 3.59 3.45 -7.28
CA VAL A 181 2.14 3.67 -7.18
C VAL A 181 1.59 3.83 -8.59
N HIS A 182 0.68 2.94 -9.00
CA HIS A 182 0.22 2.94 -10.37
C HIS A 182 -1.20 2.42 -10.56
N ASN A 183 -1.82 2.85 -11.66
CA ASN A 183 -3.18 2.44 -12.00
C ASN A 183 -4.19 2.67 -10.85
N CYS A 184 -4.00 3.72 -10.07
CA CYS A 184 -4.88 4.10 -8.99
C CYS A 184 -5.78 5.28 -9.40
N ASP A 185 -6.98 5.30 -8.86
CA ASP A 185 -7.92 6.41 -8.98
C ASP A 185 -7.98 7.18 -7.67
N PHE A 186 -7.60 8.45 -7.71
CA PHE A 186 -7.63 9.35 -6.56
C PHE A 186 -8.79 10.30 -6.69
N PHE A 187 -9.66 10.27 -5.72
CA PHE A 187 -10.84 11.11 -5.70
C PHE A 187 -10.97 11.82 -4.36
N TYR A 188 -11.47 13.03 -4.40
CA TYR A 188 -12.02 13.82 -3.33
C TYR A 188 -11.77 13.29 -1.92
N GLY A 189 -11.09 14.07 -1.10
CA GLY A 189 -10.95 13.80 0.34
C GLY A 189 -11.88 14.70 1.16
N HIS A 190 -11.97 14.45 2.46
CA HIS A 190 -12.65 15.34 3.38
C HIS A 190 -11.90 16.66 3.52
N ALA A 191 -12.64 17.71 3.84
CA ALA A 191 -12.05 19.02 4.09
C ALA A 191 -11.05 18.96 5.24
N GLY A 192 -9.83 19.41 4.97
CA GLY A 192 -8.84 19.62 6.01
C GLY A 192 -9.15 20.81 6.91
N SER A 193 -8.25 21.11 7.83
CA SER A 193 -8.38 22.24 8.77
C SER A 193 -8.24 23.60 8.08
N ASP A 194 -7.59 23.66 6.92
CA ASP A 194 -7.32 24.88 6.18
C ASP A 194 -8.36 25.10 5.07
N GLY A 195 -8.69 26.35 4.78
CA GLY A 195 -9.71 26.70 3.80
C GLY A 195 -9.37 26.29 2.36
N ASP A 196 -8.10 26.01 2.06
CA ASP A 196 -7.65 25.52 0.76
C ASP A 196 -7.69 23.98 0.63
N GLN A 197 -8.05 23.29 1.71
CA GLN A 197 -8.16 21.83 1.77
C GLN A 197 -9.63 21.35 1.71
N ALA A 198 -10.50 22.11 1.08
CA ALA A 198 -11.93 21.79 1.03
C ALA A 198 -12.27 20.43 0.40
N LYS A 199 -11.32 19.82 -0.32
CA LYS A 199 -11.45 18.52 -0.98
C LYS A 199 -10.31 17.57 -0.59
N GLY A 200 -9.93 17.55 0.68
CA GLY A 200 -8.78 16.80 1.20
C GLY A 200 -7.47 17.57 1.06
N ASP A 201 -6.39 17.05 1.61
CA ASP A 201 -5.04 17.63 1.45
C ASP A 201 -4.41 17.13 0.15
N GLY A 202 -3.35 16.33 0.17
CA GLY A 202 -2.73 15.77 -1.02
C GLY A 202 -3.38 14.46 -1.47
N ALA A 203 -3.58 14.27 -2.76
CA ALA A 203 -4.05 12.97 -3.21
C ALA A 203 -2.91 11.94 -3.23
N LEU A 204 -1.71 12.35 -3.68
CA LEU A 204 -0.53 11.49 -3.71
C LEU A 204 0.72 12.31 -3.42
N ASP A 205 1.13 12.33 -2.16
CA ASP A 205 2.24 13.16 -1.71
C ASP A 205 3.53 12.37 -1.56
N CYS A 206 4.65 12.98 -1.94
CA CYS A 206 5.97 12.40 -1.82
C CYS A 206 6.93 13.39 -1.16
N LYS A 207 7.31 13.08 0.08
CA LYS A 207 8.18 13.91 0.91
C LYS A 207 9.48 13.15 1.19
N LYS A 208 10.64 13.72 0.87
CA LYS A 208 11.98 13.20 1.20
C LYS A 208 12.13 11.68 0.96
N SER A 209 11.84 11.25 -0.26
CA SER A 209 11.90 9.84 -0.68
C SER A 209 12.58 9.73 -2.03
N ASN A 210 13.22 8.60 -2.33
CA ASN A 210 14.01 8.41 -3.54
C ASN A 210 13.65 7.11 -4.25
N TYR A 211 13.92 7.07 -5.56
CA TYR A 211 13.61 5.92 -6.41
C TYR A 211 12.12 5.58 -6.37
N ILE A 212 11.33 6.59 -6.72
CA ILE A 212 9.87 6.52 -6.73
C ILE A 212 9.38 6.51 -8.17
N THR A 213 8.30 5.83 -8.43
CA THR A 213 7.60 5.92 -9.72
C THR A 213 6.11 6.04 -9.46
N PHE A 214 5.51 7.05 -10.06
CA PHE A 214 4.06 7.23 -10.17
C PHE A 214 3.68 7.11 -11.63
N SER A 215 2.83 6.15 -11.98
CA SER A 215 2.46 5.93 -13.38
C SER A 215 1.01 5.49 -13.55
N TYR A 216 0.38 5.94 -14.62
CA TYR A 216 -0.98 5.56 -14.98
C TYR A 216 -2.02 5.83 -13.89
N ASN A 217 -1.79 6.82 -13.02
CA ASN A 217 -2.72 7.23 -11.99
C ASN A 217 -3.69 8.28 -12.55
N HIS A 218 -4.91 8.26 -12.05
CA HIS A 218 -5.94 9.19 -12.41
C HIS A 218 -6.35 10.02 -11.20
N PHE A 219 -6.33 11.35 -11.34
CA PHE A 219 -6.69 12.29 -10.28
C PHE A 219 -7.91 13.09 -10.73
N TRP A 220 -8.92 13.10 -9.92
CA TRP A 220 -10.12 13.84 -10.23
C TRP A 220 -10.82 14.38 -8.99
N ASP A 221 -11.32 15.58 -9.12
CA ASP A 221 -12.02 16.34 -8.08
C ASP A 221 -11.27 16.44 -6.75
N SER A 222 -9.94 16.44 -6.79
CA SER A 222 -9.06 16.66 -5.62
C SER A 222 -8.61 18.11 -5.58
N GLY A 223 -8.50 18.68 -4.39
CA GLY A 223 -8.03 20.05 -4.20
C GLY A 223 -6.54 20.20 -4.54
N LYS A 224 -5.73 19.23 -4.11
CA LYS A 224 -4.29 19.14 -4.36
C LYS A 224 -3.97 17.75 -4.85
N CYS A 225 -3.54 17.61 -6.11
CA CYS A 225 -3.33 16.30 -6.71
C CYS A 225 -2.03 15.64 -6.22
N ASN A 226 -0.95 16.41 -6.11
CA ASN A 226 0.36 15.83 -5.85
C ASN A 226 1.33 16.85 -5.27
N LEU A 227 2.01 16.50 -4.19
CA LEU A 227 3.15 17.24 -3.66
C LEU A 227 4.43 16.45 -3.92
N LEU A 228 5.38 17.04 -4.64
CA LEU A 228 6.69 16.47 -4.90
C LEU A 228 7.76 17.29 -4.18
N GLY A 229 8.22 16.79 -3.04
CA GLY A 229 9.12 17.50 -2.15
C GLY A 229 8.41 18.19 -1.02
N LEU A 230 9.11 18.38 0.10
CA LEU A 230 8.54 19.08 1.25
C LEU A 230 9.07 20.49 1.36
N SER A 231 10.31 20.64 1.53
CA SER A 231 11.11 21.86 1.57
C SER A 231 12.44 21.56 2.25
N GLY A 232 13.46 22.27 1.87
CA GLY A 232 14.74 22.18 2.51
C GLY A 232 15.83 21.57 1.64
N GLU A 233 17.04 21.82 2.05
CA GLU A 233 18.25 21.55 1.27
C GLU A 233 18.52 20.03 1.09
N ASN A 234 17.89 19.19 1.90
CA ASN A 234 18.12 17.75 1.93
C ASN A 234 16.96 16.92 1.38
N ASP A 235 16.00 17.56 0.75
CA ASP A 235 14.87 16.87 0.16
C ASP A 235 15.22 16.42 -1.27
N GLN A 236 16.12 15.45 -1.37
CA GLN A 236 16.52 14.87 -2.64
C GLN A 236 15.54 13.79 -3.05
N MET A 237 15.07 13.89 -4.28
CA MET A 237 14.10 12.92 -4.80
C MET A 237 14.44 12.54 -6.24
N TYR A 238 14.33 11.24 -6.50
CA TYR A 238 14.34 10.65 -7.84
C TYR A 238 12.97 10.02 -8.09
N ILE A 239 12.12 10.75 -8.79
CA ILE A 239 10.72 10.40 -9.10
C ILE A 239 10.53 10.23 -10.60
#